data_95f91d24f9c65adb77482b0cd91e7a51
#
_entry.id   95f91d24f9c65adb77482b0cd91e7a51
#
_cell.length_a   1.000
_cell.length_b   1.000
_cell.length_c   1.000
_cell.angle_alpha   90.00
_cell.angle_beta   90.00
_cell.angle_gamma   90.00
#
_symmetry.space_group_name_H-M   'P 1'
#
loop_
_entity.id
_entity.type
_entity.pdbx_description
1 polymer ?
#
loop_
_entity_poly.entity_id
_entity_poly.type
_entity_poly.pdbx_seq_one_letter_code
_entity_poly.pdbx_strand_id
1 'polypeptide(L)'
;VTKRFDALPSGRRAMLLISDGLDSSIIGSTSLQSVDLDRAVTKAQQRSVAIYSFYAASGLVDRLDRQQVLAGQSLLLRLCEETGGRAFFSGFSTPVSFKPFFQELVFTLERQFALSYISTNMKKGYYKIEVTSTNPEVKIEHPSGYYYRK
;
A
#
# COMPACT_ATOMS: atom_id res chain seq x y z
N VAL A 1 -6.05 13.05 -2.26
CA VAL A 1 -4.70 13.09 -1.65
C VAL A 1 -3.63 12.90 -2.72
N THR A 2 -3.68 11.84 -3.54
CA THR A 2 -2.63 11.53 -4.53
C THR A 2 -2.38 12.63 -5.60
N LYS A 3 -3.37 13.49 -5.89
CA LYS A 3 -3.19 14.63 -6.81
C LYS A 3 -2.13 15.63 -6.34
N ARG A 4 -1.87 15.75 -5.02
CA ARG A 4 -0.84 16.64 -4.48
C ARG A 4 0.58 16.22 -4.88
N PHE A 5 0.78 14.94 -5.20
CA PHE A 5 2.07 14.44 -5.66
C PHE A 5 2.40 14.86 -7.10
N ASP A 6 1.41 15.33 -7.88
CA ASP A 6 1.63 15.77 -9.26
C ASP A 6 2.50 17.05 -9.33
N ALA A 7 2.47 17.87 -8.27
CA ALA A 7 3.26 19.10 -8.15
C ALA A 7 4.69 18.87 -7.60
N LEU A 8 5.00 17.66 -7.14
CA LEU A 8 6.31 17.34 -6.59
C LEU A 8 7.29 16.94 -7.71
N PRO A 9 8.58 17.26 -7.57
CA PRO A 9 9.59 16.81 -8.51
C PRO A 9 9.62 15.29 -8.61
N SER A 10 10.16 14.77 -9.72
CA SER A 10 10.38 13.33 -9.88
C SER A 10 11.32 12.82 -8.79
N GLY A 11 10.96 11.71 -8.17
CA GLY A 11 11.75 11.14 -7.08
C GLY A 11 10.93 10.09 -6.30
N ARG A 12 11.50 9.64 -5.20
CA ARG A 12 10.85 8.71 -4.29
C ARG A 12 9.67 9.39 -3.61
N ARG A 13 8.50 8.78 -3.74
CA ARG A 13 7.25 9.27 -3.15
C ARG A 13 6.67 8.21 -2.25
N ALA A 14 6.41 8.58 -1.00
CA ALA A 14 5.80 7.70 -0.02
C ALA A 14 4.61 8.41 0.64
N MET A 15 3.59 7.65 0.97
CA MET A 15 2.41 8.10 1.73
C MET A 15 2.21 7.19 2.92
N LEU A 16 2.09 7.77 4.11
CA LEU A 16 1.66 7.05 5.31
C LEU A 16 0.16 7.24 5.50
N LEU A 17 -0.55 6.14 5.65
CA LEU A 17 -1.96 6.06 5.98
C LEU A 17 -2.14 5.46 7.37
N ILE A 18 -2.94 6.08 8.23
CA ILE A 18 -3.35 5.51 9.52
C ILE A 18 -4.85 5.29 9.44
N SER A 19 -5.29 4.03 9.49
CA SER A 19 -6.69 3.66 9.23
C SER A 19 -7.00 2.27 9.78
N ASP A 20 -8.29 1.99 9.98
CA ASP A 20 -8.82 0.64 10.24
C ASP A 20 -9.05 -0.17 8.95
N GLY A 21 -8.87 0.45 7.79
CA GLY A 21 -9.07 -0.18 6.48
C GLY A 21 -10.53 -0.45 6.11
N LEU A 22 -11.48 -0.07 6.96
CA LEU A 22 -12.89 -0.26 6.66
C LEU A 22 -13.38 0.82 5.71
N ASP A 23 -14.05 0.39 4.67
CA ASP A 23 -14.78 1.26 3.78
C ASP A 23 -16.27 1.22 4.18
N SER A 24 -16.80 2.36 4.61
CA SER A 24 -18.20 2.48 5.02
C SER A 24 -19.19 2.14 3.90
N SER A 25 -18.77 2.23 2.64
CA SER A 25 -19.59 1.83 1.48
C SER A 25 -19.68 0.31 1.29
N ILE A 26 -18.81 -0.46 1.96
CA ILE A 26 -18.74 -1.94 1.87
C ILE A 26 -19.42 -2.60 3.09
N ILE A 27 -19.84 -1.83 4.08
CA ILE A 27 -20.55 -2.37 5.25
C ILE A 27 -21.83 -3.08 4.77
N GLY A 28 -21.80 -4.41 4.81
CA GLY A 28 -22.90 -5.28 4.34
C GLY A 28 -22.63 -6.03 3.04
N SER A 29 -21.50 -5.79 2.34
CA SER A 29 -21.09 -6.61 1.20
C SER A 29 -19.98 -7.58 1.60
N THR A 30 -20.10 -8.83 1.21
CA THR A 30 -19.07 -9.87 1.40
C THR A 30 -17.94 -9.79 0.37
N SER A 31 -17.96 -8.76 -0.49
CA SER A 31 -16.99 -8.62 -1.56
C SER A 31 -15.75 -7.84 -1.09
N LEU A 32 -14.61 -8.53 -1.03
CA LEU A 32 -13.27 -7.93 -0.85
C LEU A 32 -12.81 -7.15 -2.11
N GLN A 33 -13.63 -7.11 -3.16
CA GLN A 33 -13.36 -6.34 -4.38
C GLN A 33 -13.99 -4.96 -4.23
N SER A 34 -13.18 -4.01 -3.82
CA SER A 34 -13.56 -2.60 -3.79
C SER A 34 -13.08 -1.91 -5.06
N VAL A 35 -14.02 -1.42 -5.86
CA VAL A 35 -13.71 -0.59 -7.05
C VAL A 35 -12.92 0.65 -6.66
N ASP A 36 -13.16 1.19 -5.48
CA ASP A 36 -12.46 2.36 -4.97
C ASP A 36 -11.04 2.03 -4.54
N LEU A 37 -10.79 0.83 -3.98
CA LEU A 37 -9.45 0.34 -3.72
C LEU A 37 -8.66 0.18 -5.02
N ASP A 38 -9.22 -0.46 -6.04
CA ASP A 38 -8.57 -0.65 -7.34
C ASP A 38 -8.22 0.69 -7.99
N ARG A 39 -9.12 1.68 -7.87
CA ARG A 39 -8.84 3.06 -8.32
C ARG A 39 -7.73 3.73 -7.50
N ALA A 40 -7.69 3.51 -6.19
CA ALA A 40 -6.66 4.07 -5.32
C ALA A 40 -5.29 3.48 -5.66
N VAL A 41 -5.19 2.16 -5.80
CA VAL A 41 -3.98 1.44 -6.24
C VAL A 41 -3.52 1.97 -7.59
N THR A 42 -4.42 1.98 -8.59
CA THR A 42 -4.11 2.47 -9.93
C THR A 42 -3.55 3.90 -9.90
N LYS A 43 -4.17 4.80 -9.13
CA LYS A 43 -3.72 6.19 -9.02
C LYS A 43 -2.37 6.32 -8.31
N ALA A 44 -2.10 5.48 -7.30
CA ALA A 44 -0.82 5.47 -6.61
C ALA A 44 0.30 4.96 -7.53
N GLN A 45 0.08 3.86 -8.22
CA GLN A 45 1.02 3.28 -9.19
C GLN A 45 1.30 4.26 -10.34
N GLN A 46 0.26 4.92 -10.89
CA GLN A 46 0.41 5.93 -11.93
C GLN A 46 1.27 7.13 -11.51
N ARG A 47 1.45 7.37 -10.22
CA ARG A 47 2.23 8.47 -9.64
C ARG A 47 3.51 8.00 -8.96
N SER A 48 3.80 6.70 -9.04
CA SER A 48 4.93 6.06 -8.36
C SER A 48 4.96 6.41 -6.87
N VAL A 49 3.80 6.30 -6.20
CA VAL A 49 3.65 6.53 -4.76
C VAL A 49 3.56 5.19 -4.07
N ALA A 50 4.55 4.85 -3.23
CA ALA A 50 4.45 3.74 -2.31
C ALA A 50 3.57 4.11 -1.11
N ILE A 51 2.62 3.24 -0.73
CA ILE A 51 1.72 3.47 0.39
C ILE A 51 2.11 2.57 1.54
N TYR A 52 2.35 3.18 2.69
CA TYR A 52 2.56 2.50 3.97
C TYR A 52 1.35 2.72 4.85
N SER A 53 0.91 1.71 5.59
CA SER A 53 -0.21 1.88 6.50
C SER A 53 0.07 1.38 7.90
N PHE A 54 -0.39 2.14 8.90
CA PHE A 54 -0.50 1.72 10.29
C PHE A 54 -1.97 1.40 10.55
N TYR A 55 -2.23 0.19 10.99
CA TYR A 55 -3.56 -0.18 11.41
C TYR A 55 -3.90 0.50 12.74
N ALA A 56 -5.00 1.23 12.74
CA ALA A 56 -5.58 1.82 13.94
C ALA A 56 -7.06 1.45 13.96
N ALA A 57 -7.42 0.54 14.85
CA ALA A 57 -8.81 0.16 15.03
C ALA A 57 -9.66 1.39 15.37
N SER A 58 -10.78 1.56 14.70
CA SER A 58 -11.77 2.57 15.11
C SER A 58 -12.32 2.23 16.49
N GLY A 59 -12.72 3.24 17.28
CA GLY A 59 -13.33 3.05 18.62
C GLY A 59 -14.63 2.22 18.62
N LEU A 60 -15.05 1.73 17.45
CA LEU A 60 -16.18 0.83 17.26
C LEU A 60 -15.79 -0.66 17.26
N VAL A 61 -14.52 -0.98 17.50
CA VAL A 61 -13.98 -2.38 17.41
C VAL A 61 -14.74 -3.34 18.32
N ASP A 62 -15.21 -2.91 19.47
CA ASP A 62 -16.04 -3.75 20.37
C ASP A 62 -17.39 -4.15 19.75
N ARG A 63 -17.78 -3.50 18.64
CA ARG A 63 -19.01 -3.78 17.90
C ARG A 63 -18.77 -4.41 16.53
N LEU A 64 -17.50 -4.47 16.09
CA LEU A 64 -17.14 -5.06 14.80
C LEU A 64 -16.93 -6.55 14.96
N ASP A 65 -17.52 -7.32 14.05
CA ASP A 65 -17.20 -8.73 13.91
C ASP A 65 -15.73 -8.89 13.52
N ARG A 66 -15.08 -9.94 14.05
CA ARG A 66 -13.71 -10.30 13.70
C ARG A 66 -13.48 -10.38 12.19
N GLN A 67 -14.49 -10.78 11.43
CA GLN A 67 -14.43 -10.82 9.97
C GLN A 67 -14.26 -9.43 9.34
N GLN A 68 -14.92 -8.41 9.89
CA GLN A 68 -14.79 -7.03 9.41
C GLN A 68 -13.38 -6.48 9.68
N VAL A 69 -12.82 -6.77 10.85
CA VAL A 69 -11.43 -6.38 11.17
C VAL A 69 -10.44 -7.02 10.19
N LEU A 70 -10.57 -8.32 9.95
CA LEU A 70 -9.72 -9.04 8.98
C LEU A 70 -9.90 -8.50 7.55
N ALA A 71 -11.12 -8.15 7.16
CA ALA A 71 -11.39 -7.55 5.87
C ALA A 71 -10.68 -6.19 5.72
N GLY A 72 -10.78 -5.29 6.72
CA GLY A 72 -10.07 -4.02 6.73
C GLY A 72 -8.57 -4.18 6.65
N GLN A 73 -7.99 -5.08 7.45
CA GLN A 73 -6.56 -5.38 7.41
C GLN A 73 -6.12 -5.92 6.03
N SER A 74 -6.93 -6.79 5.41
CA SER A 74 -6.65 -7.33 4.08
C SER A 74 -6.67 -6.25 2.99
N LEU A 75 -7.58 -5.28 3.08
CA LEU A 75 -7.64 -4.15 2.15
C LEU A 75 -6.41 -3.24 2.29
N LEU A 76 -5.97 -2.95 3.53
CA LEU A 76 -4.74 -2.19 3.79
C LEU A 76 -3.50 -2.93 3.28
N LEU A 77 -3.43 -4.24 3.53
CA LEU A 77 -2.33 -5.08 3.06
C LEU A 77 -2.21 -5.02 1.54
N ARG A 78 -3.32 -5.27 0.84
CA ARG A 78 -3.37 -5.23 -0.62
C ARG A 78 -2.97 -3.85 -1.17
N LEU A 79 -3.51 -2.76 -0.59
CA LEU A 79 -3.17 -1.40 -1.00
C LEU A 79 -1.67 -1.13 -0.91
N CYS A 80 -1.04 -1.55 0.19
CA CYS A 80 0.38 -1.35 0.42
C CYS A 80 1.23 -2.23 -0.51
N GLU A 81 0.96 -3.52 -0.59
CA GLU A 81 1.73 -4.47 -1.41
C GLU A 81 1.68 -4.11 -2.90
N GLU A 82 0.51 -3.79 -3.44
CA GLU A 82 0.37 -3.44 -4.85
C GLU A 82 1.05 -2.11 -5.21
N THR A 83 1.31 -1.24 -4.24
CA THR A 83 2.01 0.04 -4.44
C THR A 83 3.48 0.01 -4.05
N GLY A 84 3.99 -1.12 -3.56
CA GLY A 84 5.39 -1.29 -3.18
C GLY A 84 5.73 -0.73 -1.81
N GLY A 85 4.73 -0.60 -0.94
CA GLY A 85 4.90 -0.27 0.47
C GLY A 85 4.57 -1.44 1.38
N ARG A 86 4.30 -1.15 2.65
CA ARG A 86 4.04 -2.16 3.69
C ARG A 86 2.92 -1.72 4.65
N ALA A 87 2.11 -2.68 5.08
CA ALA A 87 1.14 -2.50 6.15
C ALA A 87 1.67 -3.06 7.48
N PHE A 88 1.46 -2.31 8.57
CA PHE A 88 1.92 -2.64 9.90
C PHE A 88 0.72 -2.89 10.81
N PHE A 89 0.69 -4.06 11.43
CA PHE A 89 -0.39 -4.51 12.31
C PHE A 89 0.17 -4.94 13.67
N SER A 90 -0.56 -4.67 14.76
CA SER A 90 -0.29 -5.23 16.09
C SER A 90 -1.50 -6.05 16.59
N GLY A 91 -1.88 -7.05 15.78
CA GLY A 91 -3.07 -7.85 16.05
C GLY A 91 -4.37 -7.16 15.63
N PHE A 92 -5.43 -7.30 16.42
CA PHE A 92 -6.78 -6.82 16.09
C PHE A 92 -7.14 -5.47 16.72
N SER A 93 -6.33 -4.98 17.64
CA SER A 93 -6.56 -3.73 18.36
C SER A 93 -5.64 -2.61 17.89
N THR A 94 -5.98 -1.39 18.27
CA THR A 94 -5.06 -0.25 18.11
C THR A 94 -3.84 -0.46 19.00
N PRO A 95 -2.62 -0.28 18.48
CA PRO A 95 -1.42 -0.38 19.29
C PRO A 95 -1.40 0.70 20.38
N VAL A 96 -0.88 0.37 21.55
CA VAL A 96 -0.68 1.33 22.66
C VAL A 96 0.25 2.48 22.23
N SER A 97 1.17 2.20 21.30
CA SER A 97 2.08 3.19 20.75
C SER A 97 2.41 2.84 19.30
N PHE A 98 2.42 3.85 18.43
CA PHE A 98 2.90 3.74 17.05
C PHE A 98 4.43 3.85 16.92
N LYS A 99 5.15 4.12 18.03
CA LYS A 99 6.61 4.29 18.00
C LYS A 99 7.35 3.13 17.33
N PRO A 100 7.06 1.85 17.62
CA PRO A 100 7.71 0.72 16.93
C PRO A 100 7.46 0.74 15.42
N PHE A 101 6.25 1.06 14.98
CA PHE A 101 5.90 1.14 13.56
C PHE A 101 6.64 2.27 12.85
N PHE A 102 6.80 3.43 13.49
CA PHE A 102 7.61 4.52 12.95
C PHE A 102 9.08 4.11 12.82
N GLN A 103 9.64 3.42 13.79
CA GLN A 103 11.03 2.93 13.74
C GLN A 103 11.22 1.95 12.59
N GLU A 104 10.30 0.99 12.42
CA GLU A 104 10.33 0.03 11.32
C GLU A 104 10.12 0.70 9.95
N LEU A 105 9.22 1.68 9.86
CA LEU A 105 9.01 2.47 8.65
C LEU A 105 10.28 3.23 8.25
N VAL A 106 10.94 3.93 9.18
CA VAL A 106 12.21 4.64 8.95
C VAL A 106 13.26 3.66 8.43
N PHE A 107 13.44 2.54 9.11
CA PHE A 107 14.37 1.49 8.69
C PHE A 107 14.06 0.96 7.28
N THR A 108 12.78 0.78 6.94
CA THR A 108 12.36 0.36 5.59
C THR A 108 12.68 1.44 4.55
N LEU A 109 12.42 2.70 4.86
CA LEU A 109 12.68 3.82 3.95
C LEU A 109 14.17 4.06 3.71
N GLU A 110 15.03 3.83 4.70
CA GLU A 110 16.48 3.97 4.60
C GLU A 110 17.12 2.87 3.73
N ARG A 111 16.46 1.72 3.59
CA ARG A 111 16.93 0.57 2.82
C ARG A 111 16.36 0.48 1.42
N GLN A 112 15.77 1.54 0.91
CA GLN A 112 15.23 1.57 -0.45
C GLN A 112 16.32 1.79 -1.48
N PHE A 113 16.21 1.04 -2.59
CA PHE A 113 17.04 1.19 -3.77
C PHE A 113 16.22 1.81 -4.90
N ALA A 114 16.86 2.66 -5.70
CA ALA A 114 16.28 3.14 -6.95
C ALA A 114 16.77 2.27 -8.10
N LEU A 115 15.85 1.59 -8.77
CA LEU A 115 16.13 0.84 -9.98
C LEU A 115 15.53 1.58 -11.18
N SER A 116 16.38 1.91 -12.14
CA SER A 116 15.94 2.54 -13.38
C SER A 116 16.13 1.58 -14.55
N TYR A 117 15.12 1.46 -15.39
CA TYR A 117 15.17 0.65 -16.60
C TYR A 117 14.42 1.32 -17.74
N ILE A 118 14.78 0.94 -18.98
CA ILE A 118 14.09 1.41 -20.17
C ILE A 118 13.05 0.36 -20.54
N SER A 119 11.77 0.76 -20.52
CA SER A 119 10.68 -0.12 -20.95
C SER A 119 10.69 -0.31 -22.46
N THR A 120 10.57 -1.53 -22.92
CA THR A 120 10.34 -1.88 -24.33
C THR A 120 8.87 -1.79 -24.74
N ASN A 121 7.96 -1.61 -23.76
CA ASN A 121 6.52 -1.51 -24.01
C ASN A 121 6.17 -0.11 -24.51
N MET A 122 5.66 -0.03 -25.73
CA MET A 122 5.30 1.24 -26.39
C MET A 122 3.79 1.54 -26.38
N LYS A 123 2.97 0.63 -25.88
CA LYS A 123 1.52 0.79 -25.82
C LYS A 123 1.08 1.27 -24.46
N LYS A 124 0.11 2.20 -24.44
CA LYS A 124 -0.53 2.63 -23.19
C LYS A 124 -1.17 1.43 -22.49
N GLY A 125 -0.85 1.22 -21.20
CA GLY A 125 -1.39 0.10 -20.44
C GLY A 125 -0.67 -0.12 -19.12
N TYR A 126 -1.16 -1.12 -18.40
CA TYR A 126 -0.54 -1.63 -17.18
C TYR A 126 0.39 -2.79 -17.53
N TYR A 127 1.58 -2.76 -16.95
CA TYR A 127 2.61 -3.79 -17.12
C TYR A 127 3.07 -4.28 -15.75
N LYS A 128 2.97 -5.59 -15.55
CA LYS A 128 3.44 -6.23 -14.32
C LYS A 128 4.96 -6.14 -14.23
N ILE A 129 5.45 -5.92 -13.02
CA ILE A 129 6.87 -5.99 -12.67
C ILE A 129 7.06 -7.17 -11.74
N GLU A 130 8.16 -7.88 -11.92
CA GLU A 130 8.67 -8.86 -11.00
C GLU A 130 10.15 -8.57 -10.74
N VAL A 131 10.51 -8.45 -9.47
CA VAL A 131 11.89 -8.20 -9.04
C VAL A 131 12.30 -9.34 -8.12
N THR A 132 13.32 -10.06 -8.53
CA THR A 132 13.84 -11.21 -7.78
C THR A 132 15.27 -10.97 -7.35
N SER A 133 15.66 -11.56 -6.22
CA SER A 133 17.04 -11.60 -5.75
C SER A 133 17.66 -12.95 -6.09
N THR A 134 18.95 -12.98 -6.41
CA THR A 134 19.73 -14.21 -6.49
C THR A 134 19.99 -14.83 -5.11
N ASN A 135 19.90 -14.04 -4.04
CA ASN A 135 19.94 -14.53 -2.67
C ASN A 135 18.51 -14.86 -2.19
N PRO A 136 18.17 -16.14 -1.90
CA PRO A 136 16.84 -16.56 -1.48
C PRO A 136 16.43 -16.02 -0.10
N GLU A 137 17.37 -15.56 0.73
CA GLU A 137 17.08 -14.96 2.03
C GLU A 137 16.62 -13.50 1.92
N VAL A 138 16.76 -12.89 0.74
CA VAL A 138 16.38 -11.48 0.52
C VAL A 138 14.97 -11.39 -0.05
N LYS A 139 14.06 -10.85 0.73
CA LYS A 139 12.72 -10.46 0.25
C LYS A 139 12.75 -9.02 -0.25
N ILE A 140 12.36 -8.82 -1.52
CA ILE A 140 12.28 -7.50 -2.14
C ILE A 140 10.81 -7.04 -2.16
N GLU A 141 10.56 -5.89 -1.59
CA GLU A 141 9.26 -5.20 -1.68
C GLU A 141 9.31 -4.23 -2.86
N HIS A 142 8.39 -4.38 -3.78
CA HIS A 142 8.31 -3.57 -5.00
C HIS A 142 6.85 -3.41 -5.44
N PRO A 143 6.52 -2.34 -6.21
CA PRO A 143 5.19 -2.22 -6.80
C PRO A 143 4.89 -3.39 -7.73
N SER A 144 3.65 -3.87 -7.74
CA SER A 144 3.23 -4.99 -8.59
C SER A 144 3.31 -4.69 -10.10
N GLY A 145 3.38 -3.41 -10.47
CA GLY A 145 3.50 -3.00 -11.86
C GLY A 145 3.54 -1.49 -12.05
N TYR A 146 3.58 -1.08 -13.31
CA TYR A 146 3.57 0.33 -13.69
C TYR A 146 2.60 0.59 -14.84
N TYR A 147 2.19 1.85 -14.97
CA TYR A 147 1.40 2.31 -16.10
C TYR A 147 2.27 3.07 -17.08
N TYR A 148 2.35 2.57 -18.33
CA TYR A 148 2.92 3.34 -19.42
C TYR A 148 1.88 4.32 -19.94
N ARG A 149 2.25 5.59 -19.99
CA ARG A 149 1.47 6.70 -20.58
C ARG A 149 2.25 7.24 -21.77
N LYS A 150 1.61 7.29 -22.90
CA LYS A 150 2.13 8.04 -24.04
C LYS A 150 1.59 9.46 -23.97
#